data_f5955aef24d1f2cdce5c50d670606654
#
_entry.id   f5955aef24d1f2cdce5c50d670606654
#
_cell.length_a   1.000
_cell.length_b   1.000
_cell.length_c   1.000
_cell.angle_alpha   90.00
_cell.angle_beta   90.00
_cell.angle_gamma   90.00
#
_symmetry.space_group_name_H-M   'P 1'
#
loop_
_entity.id
_entity.type
_entity.pdbx_description
1 polymer ?
#
loop_
_entity_poly.entity_id
_entity_poly.type
_entity_poly.pdbx_seq_one_letter_code
_entity_poly.pdbx_strand_id
1 'polypeptide(L)'
;MLKLKSDTRGAKEIIGTIRLRENLGLNKSKSFKVAIIGGGVSGLCSALFLKQLGCDVTVFEKDKLVKGEGAGIQLTSNGLFVLEKLNLGKLVVEAGLKPNNLCLFDETDFKSIGSLEILERLKARYGRSFITLHRSFLIKILFEKVKEEEIKVSFGSRALPLVSKNERNIYISYKGKK
;
A
#
# COMPACT_ATOMS: atom_id res chain seq x y z
N MET A 1 -32.90 -26.93 -3.71
CA MET A 1 -33.08 -25.69 -2.90
C MET A 1 -31.71 -25.30 -2.37
N LEU A 2 -30.96 -24.49 -3.13
CA LEU A 2 -29.61 -24.03 -2.78
C LEU A 2 -29.74 -22.80 -1.89
N LYS A 3 -29.37 -22.95 -0.60
CA LYS A 3 -29.23 -21.81 0.32
C LYS A 3 -27.95 -21.06 -0.05
N LEU A 4 -28.06 -19.93 -0.73
CA LEU A 4 -27.04 -18.93 -0.85
C LEU A 4 -26.76 -18.37 0.57
N LYS A 5 -25.61 -18.73 1.15
CA LYS A 5 -25.09 -18.01 2.31
C LYS A 5 -24.74 -16.61 1.86
N SER A 6 -25.52 -15.62 2.29
CA SER A 6 -25.24 -14.20 2.06
C SER A 6 -23.86 -13.86 2.68
N ASP A 7 -22.92 -13.51 1.84
CA ASP A 7 -21.60 -13.02 2.29
C ASP A 7 -21.79 -11.60 2.87
N THR A 8 -22.12 -11.56 4.18
CA THR A 8 -22.34 -10.31 4.90
C THR A 8 -21.07 -9.47 5.08
N ARG A 9 -19.87 -10.04 4.79
CA ARG A 9 -18.59 -9.31 4.84
C ARG A 9 -18.47 -8.31 3.70
N GLY A 10 -18.78 -8.71 2.49
CA GLY A 10 -18.77 -7.82 1.32
C GLY A 10 -19.72 -6.64 1.47
N ALA A 11 -20.94 -6.86 2.00
CA ALA A 11 -21.91 -5.79 2.24
C ALA A 11 -21.40 -4.76 3.27
N LYS A 12 -20.75 -5.19 4.36
CA LYS A 12 -20.18 -4.27 5.36
C LYS A 12 -19.01 -3.44 4.82
N GLU A 13 -18.20 -4.00 3.94
CA GLU A 13 -17.10 -3.28 3.28
C GLU A 13 -17.63 -2.23 2.30
N ILE A 14 -18.63 -2.57 1.51
CA ILE A 14 -19.30 -1.63 0.60
C ILE A 14 -19.92 -0.47 1.37
N ILE A 15 -20.64 -0.74 2.47
CA ILE A 15 -21.25 0.29 3.32
C ILE A 15 -20.17 1.18 3.97
N GLY A 16 -19.06 0.61 4.41
CA GLY A 16 -17.91 1.35 4.95
C GLY A 16 -17.30 2.30 3.92
N THR A 17 -17.13 1.84 2.69
CA THR A 17 -16.60 2.64 1.58
C THR A 17 -17.57 3.75 1.18
N ILE A 18 -18.87 3.48 1.13
CA ILE A 18 -19.91 4.49 0.85
C ILE A 18 -19.91 5.58 1.93
N ARG A 19 -19.91 5.21 3.22
CA ARG A 19 -19.83 6.16 4.34
C ARG A 19 -18.57 7.01 4.30
N LEU A 20 -17.42 6.42 3.98
CA LEU A 20 -16.16 7.16 3.87
C LEU A 20 -16.23 8.18 2.73
N ARG A 21 -16.81 7.81 1.58
CA ARG A 21 -17.04 8.72 0.47
C ARG A 21 -17.96 9.88 0.84
N GLU A 22 -19.04 9.61 1.54
CA GLU A 22 -19.99 10.63 2.01
C GLU A 22 -19.32 11.60 3.00
N ASN A 23 -18.57 11.07 3.98
CA ASN A 23 -17.85 11.88 4.97
C ASN A 23 -16.76 12.76 4.33
N LEU A 24 -16.18 12.32 3.20
CA LEU A 24 -15.21 13.09 2.43
C LEU A 24 -15.86 14.04 1.42
N GLY A 25 -17.19 14.14 1.37
CA GLY A 25 -17.93 14.95 0.40
C GLY A 25 -17.80 14.46 -1.04
N LEU A 26 -17.46 13.17 -1.23
CA LEU A 26 -17.29 12.53 -2.53
C LEU A 26 -18.68 12.12 -3.10
N ASN A 27 -19.43 13.08 -3.61
CA ASN A 27 -20.69 12.80 -4.31
C ASN A 27 -20.41 12.03 -5.62
N LYS A 28 -21.34 11.17 -6.04
CA LYS A 28 -21.25 10.35 -7.28
C LYS A 28 -20.94 11.14 -8.55
N SER A 29 -21.12 12.46 -8.54
CA SER A 29 -20.96 13.34 -9.71
C SER A 29 -19.61 14.10 -9.76
N LYS A 30 -18.79 14.06 -8.69
CA LYS A 30 -17.49 14.73 -8.65
C LYS A 30 -16.39 13.75 -8.28
N SER A 31 -15.56 13.39 -9.26
CA SER A 31 -14.29 12.70 -9.02
C SER A 31 -13.24 13.72 -8.63
N PHE A 32 -12.56 13.50 -7.48
CA PHE A 32 -11.40 14.31 -7.11
C PHE A 32 -10.19 13.88 -7.91
N LYS A 33 -9.48 14.85 -8.49
CA LYS A 33 -8.16 14.62 -9.09
C LYS A 33 -7.10 14.66 -7.99
N VAL A 34 -6.39 13.57 -7.84
CA VAL A 34 -5.36 13.42 -6.81
C VAL A 34 -4.01 13.16 -7.45
N ALA A 35 -3.03 13.98 -7.09
CA ALA A 35 -1.64 13.77 -7.47
C ALA A 35 -0.88 13.17 -6.29
N ILE A 36 -0.24 12.02 -6.50
CA ILE A 36 0.62 11.36 -5.52
C ILE A 36 2.07 11.56 -5.93
N ILE A 37 2.88 12.07 -5.04
CA ILE A 37 4.31 12.28 -5.26
C ILE A 37 5.09 11.11 -4.65
N GLY A 38 5.71 10.33 -5.52
CA GLY A 38 6.49 9.14 -5.19
C GLY A 38 5.76 7.83 -5.47
N GLY A 39 6.38 6.97 -6.29
CA GLY A 39 5.92 5.63 -6.66
C GLY A 39 6.47 4.52 -5.76
N GLY A 40 6.81 4.83 -4.50
CA GLY A 40 7.20 3.84 -3.51
C GLY A 40 6.00 3.09 -2.91
N VAL A 41 6.26 2.19 -1.94
CA VAL A 41 5.24 1.36 -1.30
C VAL A 41 4.05 2.19 -0.81
N SER A 42 4.31 3.27 -0.05
CA SER A 42 3.23 4.12 0.49
C SER A 42 2.44 4.83 -0.61
N GLY A 43 3.13 5.37 -1.64
CA GLY A 43 2.47 6.07 -2.74
C GLY A 43 1.58 5.13 -3.57
N LEU A 44 2.07 3.94 -3.90
CA LEU A 44 1.30 2.94 -4.65
C LEU A 44 0.09 2.42 -3.84
N CYS A 45 0.27 2.15 -2.53
CA CYS A 45 -0.86 1.79 -1.66
C CYS A 45 -1.91 2.91 -1.59
N SER A 46 -1.46 4.16 -1.40
CA SER A 46 -2.37 5.32 -1.37
C SER A 46 -3.13 5.50 -2.67
N ALA A 47 -2.44 5.29 -3.82
CA ALA A 47 -3.05 5.36 -5.14
C ALA A 47 -4.18 4.35 -5.30
N LEU A 48 -3.94 3.10 -4.88
CA LEU A 48 -4.93 2.03 -4.95
C LEU A 48 -6.14 2.32 -4.05
N PHE A 49 -5.94 2.76 -2.82
CA PHE A 49 -7.06 3.12 -1.94
C PHE A 49 -7.87 4.31 -2.46
N LEU A 50 -7.20 5.35 -2.94
CA LEU A 50 -7.89 6.52 -3.50
C LEU A 50 -8.67 6.17 -4.77
N LYS A 51 -8.13 5.26 -5.60
CA LYS A 51 -8.85 4.73 -6.77
C LYS A 51 -10.11 3.98 -6.35
N GLN A 52 -10.04 3.12 -5.32
CA GLN A 52 -11.21 2.42 -4.76
C GLN A 52 -12.27 3.40 -4.24
N LEU A 53 -11.84 4.58 -3.75
CA LEU A 53 -12.75 5.67 -3.36
C LEU A 53 -13.31 6.45 -4.56
N GLY A 54 -12.94 6.09 -5.80
CA GLY A 54 -13.42 6.73 -7.02
C GLY A 54 -12.72 8.04 -7.36
N CYS A 55 -11.52 8.28 -6.82
CA CYS A 55 -10.69 9.40 -7.22
C CYS A 55 -10.01 9.15 -8.57
N ASP A 56 -9.77 10.23 -9.32
CA ASP A 56 -8.91 10.23 -10.50
C ASP A 56 -7.47 10.46 -10.03
N VAL A 57 -6.67 9.39 -10.02
CA VAL A 57 -5.35 9.38 -9.39
C VAL A 57 -4.24 9.36 -10.43
N THR A 58 -3.24 10.23 -10.24
CA THR A 58 -1.98 10.19 -10.98
C THR A 58 -0.81 10.14 -10.01
N VAL A 59 0.09 9.16 -10.21
CA VAL A 59 1.33 9.02 -9.44
C VAL A 59 2.48 9.66 -10.24
N PHE A 60 3.26 10.52 -9.59
CA PHE A 60 4.46 11.12 -10.16
C PHE A 60 5.70 10.50 -9.51
N GLU A 61 6.50 9.80 -10.29
CA GLU A 61 7.71 9.13 -9.82
C GLU A 61 8.95 9.77 -10.49
N LYS A 62 9.94 10.14 -9.68
CA LYS A 62 11.18 10.79 -10.16
C LYS A 62 12.07 9.85 -10.98
N ASP A 63 12.06 8.57 -10.66
CA ASP A 63 12.83 7.57 -11.35
C ASP A 63 12.17 7.20 -12.69
N LYS A 64 12.97 6.77 -13.66
CA LYS A 64 12.49 6.45 -15.02
C LYS A 64 11.73 5.12 -15.07
N LEU A 65 11.84 4.31 -14.03
CA LEU A 65 11.19 3.01 -13.93
C LEU A 65 11.07 2.61 -12.45
N VAL A 66 10.28 1.61 -12.19
CA VAL A 66 10.16 1.02 -10.85
C VAL A 66 11.49 0.36 -10.50
N LYS A 67 12.24 0.97 -9.59
CA LYS A 67 13.51 0.40 -9.13
C LYS A 67 13.23 -0.74 -8.17
N GLY A 68 13.76 -1.90 -8.53
CA GLY A 68 13.79 -3.08 -7.67
C GLY A 68 14.92 -3.08 -6.63
N GLU A 69 15.66 -1.96 -6.52
CA GLU A 69 16.75 -1.84 -5.56
C GLU A 69 16.21 -1.68 -4.15
N GLY A 70 16.75 -2.38 -3.21
CA GLY A 70 16.40 -2.24 -1.81
C GLY A 70 16.73 -3.47 -0.98
N ALA A 71 16.85 -3.25 0.31
CA ALA A 71 17.02 -4.28 1.32
C ALA A 71 15.72 -5.07 1.54
N GLY A 72 15.78 -6.07 2.40
CA GLY A 72 14.58 -6.72 2.91
C GLY A 72 13.64 -5.74 3.59
N ILE A 73 12.36 -5.97 3.48
CA ILE A 73 11.32 -5.25 4.20
C ILE A 73 10.58 -6.20 5.12
N GLN A 74 10.25 -5.71 6.29
CA GLN A 74 9.47 -6.44 7.27
C GLN A 74 8.04 -5.88 7.27
N LEU A 75 7.07 -6.77 7.10
CA LEU A 75 5.65 -6.48 7.18
C LEU A 75 5.09 -7.08 8.45
N THR A 76 4.73 -6.22 9.36
CA THR A 76 4.02 -6.60 10.58
C THR A 76 2.52 -6.78 10.27
N SER A 77 1.76 -7.27 11.24
CA SER A 77 0.33 -7.57 11.08
C SER A 77 -0.50 -6.39 10.56
N ASN A 78 -0.13 -5.14 10.93
CA ASN A 78 -0.79 -3.93 10.43
C ASN A 78 -0.47 -3.66 8.96
N GLY A 79 0.78 -3.83 8.52
CA GLY A 79 1.14 -3.69 7.09
C GLY A 79 0.46 -4.75 6.23
N LEU A 80 0.42 -5.99 6.72
CA LEU A 80 -0.27 -7.07 6.01
C LEU A 80 -1.79 -6.81 5.93
N PHE A 81 -2.40 -6.26 7.00
CA PHE A 81 -3.81 -5.85 6.98
C PHE A 81 -4.12 -4.85 5.86
N VAL A 82 -3.25 -3.85 5.66
CA VAL A 82 -3.40 -2.87 4.57
C VAL A 82 -3.38 -3.56 3.20
N LEU A 83 -2.45 -4.50 3.00
CA LEU A 83 -2.33 -5.24 1.73
C LEU A 83 -3.49 -6.20 1.49
N GLU A 84 -4.03 -6.81 2.54
CA GLU A 84 -5.27 -7.61 2.46
C GLU A 84 -6.46 -6.77 1.99
N LYS A 85 -6.58 -5.52 2.45
CA LYS A 85 -7.63 -4.59 2.00
C LYS A 85 -7.49 -4.21 0.52
N LEU A 86 -6.31 -4.31 -0.03
CA LEU A 86 -6.02 -4.15 -1.45
C LEU A 86 -6.13 -5.46 -2.25
N ASN A 87 -6.57 -6.56 -1.62
CA ASN A 87 -6.60 -7.92 -2.18
C ASN A 87 -5.22 -8.46 -2.59
N LEU A 88 -4.15 -7.95 -1.98
CA LEU A 88 -2.77 -8.34 -2.25
C LEU A 88 -2.16 -9.21 -1.15
N GLY A 89 -2.87 -9.43 -0.03
CA GLY A 89 -2.34 -10.14 1.14
C GLY A 89 -1.84 -11.54 0.80
N LYS A 90 -2.60 -12.32 0.02
CA LYS A 90 -2.21 -13.68 -0.39
C LYS A 90 -0.91 -13.68 -1.20
N LEU A 91 -0.80 -12.83 -2.21
CA LEU A 91 0.38 -12.72 -3.07
C LEU A 91 1.63 -12.35 -2.26
N VAL A 92 1.49 -11.42 -1.30
CA VAL A 92 2.59 -11.00 -0.44
C VAL A 92 3.02 -12.11 0.52
N VAL A 93 2.08 -12.86 1.07
CA VAL A 93 2.37 -14.00 1.96
C VAL A 93 3.07 -15.13 1.21
N GLU A 94 2.69 -15.38 -0.04
CA GLU A 94 3.32 -16.39 -0.90
C GLU A 94 4.72 -15.97 -1.37
N ALA A 95 4.94 -14.67 -1.58
CA ALA A 95 6.25 -14.14 -2.00
C ALA A 95 7.25 -13.96 -0.85
N GLY A 96 6.80 -14.01 0.41
CA GLY A 96 7.61 -13.73 1.59
C GLY A 96 7.87 -14.94 2.46
N LEU A 97 8.77 -14.75 3.42
CA LEU A 97 9.08 -15.71 4.47
C LEU A 97 8.35 -15.35 5.74
N LYS A 98 7.95 -16.36 6.51
CA LYS A 98 7.33 -16.22 7.83
C LYS A 98 8.36 -16.64 8.89
N PRO A 99 9.13 -15.71 9.44
CA PRO A 99 10.09 -16.06 10.48
C PRO A 99 9.34 -16.48 11.75
N ASN A 100 9.84 -17.52 12.41
CA ASN A 100 9.29 -17.98 13.68
C ASN A 100 9.67 -17.05 14.81
N ASN A 101 10.94 -16.65 14.84
CA ASN A 101 11.54 -15.92 15.94
C ASN A 101 12.24 -14.64 15.45
N LEU A 102 12.27 -13.64 16.30
CA LEU A 102 13.16 -12.51 16.25
C LEU A 102 14.25 -12.74 17.29
N CYS A 103 15.50 -12.87 16.84
CA CYS A 103 16.63 -13.11 17.71
C CYS A 103 17.53 -11.87 17.76
N LEU A 104 18.02 -11.54 18.93
CA LEU A 104 18.99 -10.50 19.17
C LEU A 104 20.32 -11.13 19.55
N PHE A 105 21.37 -10.66 18.93
CA PHE A 105 22.74 -11.12 19.19
C PHE A 105 23.64 -9.95 19.56
N ASP A 106 24.62 -10.20 20.40
CA ASP A 106 25.69 -9.25 20.65
C ASP A 106 26.54 -9.09 19.39
N GLU A 107 26.88 -7.86 19.05
CA GLU A 107 27.66 -7.57 17.82
C GLU A 107 29.13 -7.98 17.92
N THR A 108 29.66 -8.15 19.13
CA THR A 108 31.08 -8.42 19.35
C THR A 108 31.39 -9.91 19.38
N ASP A 109 30.57 -10.71 20.03
CA ASP A 109 30.82 -12.14 20.22
C ASP A 109 29.70 -13.05 19.67
N PHE A 110 28.72 -12.46 19.02
CA PHE A 110 27.54 -13.13 18.42
C PHE A 110 26.77 -14.02 19.41
N LYS A 111 26.91 -13.78 20.72
CA LYS A 111 26.08 -14.48 21.69
C LYS A 111 24.64 -13.99 21.65
N SER A 112 23.74 -14.93 21.82
CA SER A 112 22.30 -14.60 21.88
C SER A 112 22.00 -13.79 23.14
N ILE A 113 21.49 -12.56 22.94
CA ILE A 113 20.98 -11.69 23.99
C ILE A 113 19.56 -12.09 24.35
N GLY A 114 18.79 -12.52 23.35
CA GLY A 114 17.41 -12.93 23.54
C GLY A 114 16.74 -13.38 22.26
N SER A 115 15.62 -14.05 22.43
CA SER A 115 14.75 -14.50 21.34
C SER A 115 13.28 -14.25 21.67
N LEU A 116 12.53 -13.75 20.71
CA LEU A 116 11.09 -13.54 20.82
C LEU A 116 10.40 -14.37 19.73
N GLU A 117 9.54 -15.27 20.16
CA GLU A 117 8.65 -16.01 19.28
C GLU A 117 7.57 -15.08 18.73
N ILE A 118 7.70 -14.69 17.44
CA ILE A 118 6.81 -13.68 16.85
C ILE A 118 5.67 -14.28 16.04
N LEU A 119 5.88 -15.46 15.43
CA LEU A 119 4.89 -16.03 14.52
C LEU A 119 3.57 -16.32 15.23
N GLU A 120 3.61 -17.16 16.26
CA GLU A 120 2.40 -17.57 16.96
C GLU A 120 1.79 -16.43 17.80
N ARG A 121 2.63 -15.59 18.43
CA ARG A 121 2.14 -14.43 19.20
C ARG A 121 1.38 -13.42 18.35
N LEU A 122 1.91 -13.08 17.17
CA LEU A 122 1.25 -12.12 16.28
C LEU A 122 0.00 -12.73 15.64
N LYS A 123 0.06 -14.00 15.26
CA LYS A 123 -1.08 -14.73 14.73
C LYS A 123 -2.22 -14.85 15.74
N ALA A 124 -1.91 -15.20 16.99
CA ALA A 124 -2.90 -15.27 18.07
C ALA A 124 -3.53 -13.92 18.37
N ARG A 125 -2.72 -12.84 18.42
CA ARG A 125 -3.20 -11.50 18.81
C ARG A 125 -3.91 -10.75 17.70
N TYR A 126 -3.43 -10.88 16.45
CA TYR A 126 -3.88 -10.07 15.31
C TYR A 126 -4.47 -10.88 14.15
N GLY A 127 -4.47 -12.20 14.25
CA GLY A 127 -4.91 -13.10 13.18
C GLY A 127 -3.99 -13.10 11.95
N ARG A 128 -2.79 -12.49 12.03
CA ARG A 128 -1.86 -12.29 10.91
C ARG A 128 -0.44 -12.56 11.30
N SER A 129 0.30 -13.13 10.36
CA SER A 129 1.73 -13.40 10.52
C SER A 129 2.58 -12.14 10.30
N PHE A 130 3.82 -12.25 10.70
CA PHE A 130 4.90 -11.35 10.32
C PHE A 130 5.55 -11.92 9.03
N ILE A 131 5.80 -11.05 8.06
CA ILE A 131 6.35 -11.45 6.76
C ILE A 131 7.63 -10.66 6.50
N THR A 132 8.66 -11.33 6.05
CA THR A 132 9.87 -10.69 5.51
C THR A 132 9.96 -11.00 4.02
N LEU A 133 10.19 -10.00 3.20
CA LEU A 133 10.37 -10.17 1.77
C LEU A 133 11.31 -9.12 1.21
N HIS A 134 11.78 -9.33 0.00
CA HIS A 134 12.57 -8.30 -0.67
C HIS A 134 11.65 -7.14 -1.11
N ARG A 135 12.06 -5.90 -0.82
CA ARG A 135 11.27 -4.70 -1.10
C ARG A 135 10.88 -4.58 -2.58
N SER A 136 11.72 -5.05 -3.49
CA SER A 136 11.43 -5.06 -4.93
C SER A 136 10.23 -5.92 -5.28
N PHE A 137 10.05 -7.07 -4.62
CA PHE A 137 8.87 -7.92 -4.84
C PHE A 137 7.58 -7.21 -4.41
N LEU A 138 7.60 -6.56 -3.24
CA LEU A 138 6.43 -5.80 -2.79
C LEU A 138 6.07 -4.67 -3.75
N ILE A 139 7.07 -3.91 -4.20
CA ILE A 139 6.86 -2.83 -5.17
C ILE A 139 6.31 -3.38 -6.49
N LYS A 140 6.85 -4.50 -6.97
CA LYS A 140 6.36 -5.16 -8.19
C LYS A 140 4.90 -5.58 -8.06
N ILE A 141 4.52 -6.23 -6.98
CA ILE A 141 3.13 -6.64 -6.70
C ILE A 141 2.20 -5.41 -6.72
N LEU A 142 2.59 -4.35 -5.99
CA LEU A 142 1.80 -3.12 -5.93
C LEU A 142 1.69 -2.44 -7.30
N PHE A 143 2.78 -2.42 -8.06
CA PHE A 143 2.81 -1.76 -9.36
C PHE A 143 1.98 -2.50 -10.40
N GLU A 144 2.01 -3.83 -10.44
CA GLU A 144 1.13 -4.61 -11.31
C GLU A 144 -0.35 -4.33 -10.96
N LYS A 145 -0.68 -4.25 -9.67
CA LYS A 145 -2.05 -3.88 -9.26
C LYS A 145 -2.43 -2.47 -9.68
N VAL A 146 -1.51 -1.51 -9.60
CA VAL A 146 -1.71 -0.12 -10.09
C VAL A 146 -2.02 -0.10 -11.59
N LYS A 147 -1.34 -0.95 -12.38
CA LYS A 147 -1.63 -1.10 -13.83
C LYS A 147 -3.00 -1.73 -14.08
N GLU A 148 -3.35 -2.79 -13.36
CA GLU A 148 -4.66 -3.44 -13.47
C GLU A 148 -5.82 -2.47 -13.19
N GLU A 149 -5.63 -1.56 -12.22
CA GLU A 149 -6.60 -0.52 -11.87
C GLU A 149 -6.53 0.72 -12.78
N GLU A 150 -5.73 0.67 -13.86
CA GLU A 150 -5.56 1.75 -14.85
C GLU A 150 -5.17 3.10 -14.21
N ILE A 151 -4.37 3.06 -13.13
CA ILE A 151 -3.86 4.26 -12.47
C ILE A 151 -2.66 4.79 -13.27
N LYS A 152 -2.72 6.07 -13.65
CA LYS A 152 -1.63 6.71 -14.40
C LYS A 152 -0.40 6.89 -13.53
N VAL A 153 0.76 6.42 -14.04
CA VAL A 153 2.07 6.66 -13.41
C VAL A 153 2.95 7.44 -14.38
N SER A 154 3.40 8.61 -13.94
CA SER A 154 4.30 9.50 -14.71
C SER A 154 5.73 9.31 -14.21
N PHE A 155 6.50 8.48 -14.91
CA PHE A 155 7.91 8.23 -14.59
C PHE A 155 8.82 9.38 -15.06
N GLY A 156 10.01 9.50 -14.45
CA GLY A 156 10.96 10.56 -14.75
C GLY A 156 10.45 11.95 -14.35
N SER A 157 9.41 11.99 -13.55
CA SER A 157 8.70 13.21 -13.16
C SER A 157 9.01 13.57 -11.72
N ARG A 158 9.99 14.44 -11.52
CA ARG A 158 10.28 15.02 -10.21
C ARG A 158 9.25 16.10 -9.92
N ALA A 159 8.22 15.77 -9.18
CA ALA A 159 7.21 16.72 -8.76
C ALA A 159 7.64 17.47 -7.50
N LEU A 160 7.45 18.80 -7.51
CA LEU A 160 7.66 19.68 -6.37
C LEU A 160 6.33 20.36 -6.07
N PRO A 161 5.85 20.36 -4.83
CA PRO A 161 4.65 21.10 -4.48
C PRO A 161 4.93 22.59 -4.58
N LEU A 162 4.14 23.30 -5.37
CA LEU A 162 4.11 24.76 -5.36
C LEU A 162 2.92 25.19 -4.52
N VAL A 163 3.17 25.77 -3.36
CA VAL A 163 2.12 26.35 -2.53
C VAL A 163 1.72 27.69 -3.18
N SER A 164 0.53 27.74 -3.75
CA SER A 164 -0.08 29.00 -4.19
C SER A 164 -0.60 29.75 -2.97
N LYS A 165 -0.38 31.07 -2.94
CA LYS A 165 -0.96 31.97 -1.91
C LYS A 165 -2.50 32.06 -1.98
N ASN A 166 -3.11 31.60 -3.07
CA ASN A 166 -4.56 31.54 -3.23
C ASN A 166 -5.07 30.15 -2.84
N GLU A 167 -5.77 30.08 -1.74
CA GLU A 167 -6.13 28.91 -0.92
C GLU A 167 -6.92 27.78 -1.60
N ARG A 168 -7.23 27.83 -2.90
CA ARG A 168 -8.09 26.83 -3.57
C ARG A 168 -7.39 25.90 -4.55
N ASN A 169 -6.14 26.19 -4.93
CA ASN A 169 -5.43 25.37 -5.91
C ASN A 169 -4.00 25.08 -5.44
N ILE A 170 -3.65 23.79 -5.42
CA ILE A 170 -2.27 23.33 -5.26
C ILE A 170 -1.72 23.04 -6.65
N TYR A 171 -0.66 23.73 -7.03
CA TYR A 171 0.02 23.51 -8.30
C TYR A 171 1.22 22.58 -8.07
N ILE A 172 1.39 21.63 -8.97
CA ILE A 172 2.55 20.73 -8.96
C ILE A 172 3.36 21.06 -10.21
N SER A 173 4.60 21.51 -10.01
CA SER A 173 5.56 21.63 -11.09
C SER A 173 6.32 20.31 -11.23
N TYR A 174 6.36 19.75 -12.42
CA TYR A 174 7.18 18.59 -12.70
C TYR A 174 7.94 18.80 -14.02
N LYS A 175 9.20 18.34 -14.04
CA LYS A 175 9.97 18.29 -15.30
C LYS A 175 9.58 16.99 -16.00
N GLY A 176 8.56 17.06 -16.85
CA GLY A 176 8.30 16.06 -17.86
C GLY A 176 9.18 16.32 -19.07
N LYS A 177 9.54 15.29 -19.82
CA LYS A 177 10.05 15.50 -21.18
C LYS A 177 8.96 16.24 -21.96
N LYS A 178 9.36 17.35 -22.62
CA LYS A 178 8.58 17.95 -23.70
C LYS A 178 8.35 16.90 -24.77
#